data_93e2ec7ccc99a9002cf3ab16250ac4fe
#
_entry.id   93e2ec7ccc99a9002cf3ab16250ac4fe
#
_cell.length_a   1.000
_cell.length_b   1.000
_cell.length_c   1.000
_cell.angle_alpha   90.00
_cell.angle_beta   90.00
_cell.angle_gamma   90.00
#
_symmetry.space_group_name_H-M   'P 1'
#
loop_
_entity.id
_entity.type
_entity.pdbx_description
1 polymer ?
#
loop_
_entity_poly.entity_id
_entity_poly.type
_entity_poly.pdbx_seq_one_letter_code
_entity_poly.pdbx_strand_id
1 'polypeptide(L)'
;MTTHIVGYFVGSLAKNSINRKLATALVRLAPPGLEMREIPIRDLPLYSYDYDKAYPTAAQALKDALARVDAVLFVTPEYNRSIPGGLKNAIDWASRPWGKNSFSRKPSGIIGTSPGKIGTAVAQQHLRSIMAFCNSPLMNAIEAYI
;
A
#
# COMPACT_ATOMS: atom_id res chain seq x y z
N MET A 1 0.47 -25.06 10.64
CA MET A 1 -0.38 -23.90 10.33
C MET A 1 0.10 -23.28 9.05
N THR A 2 -0.78 -22.91 8.14
CA THR A 2 -0.40 -22.23 6.90
C THR A 2 0.01 -20.79 7.25
N THR A 3 1.20 -20.36 6.81
CA THR A 3 1.66 -18.98 6.97
C THR A 3 1.15 -18.14 5.81
N HIS A 4 0.45 -17.06 6.11
CA HIS A 4 0.03 -16.05 5.11
C HIS A 4 1.05 -14.92 5.05
N ILE A 5 1.33 -14.43 3.85
CA ILE A 5 2.28 -13.34 3.62
C ILE A 5 1.50 -12.07 3.32
N VAL A 6 1.71 -11.04 4.14
CA VAL A 6 1.12 -9.71 3.94
C VAL A 6 2.21 -8.76 3.46
N GLY A 7 2.06 -8.26 2.23
CA GLY A 7 2.88 -7.17 1.73
C GLY A 7 2.45 -5.84 2.35
N TYR A 8 3.36 -5.03 2.87
CA TYR A 8 2.97 -3.73 3.37
C TYR A 8 3.68 -2.58 2.67
N PHE A 9 2.91 -1.52 2.45
CA PHE A 9 3.40 -0.25 1.91
C PHE A 9 3.55 0.78 3.02
N VAL A 10 4.65 1.52 3.03
CA VAL A 10 4.79 2.74 3.83
C VAL A 10 4.63 3.94 2.91
N GLY A 11 3.50 4.64 3.01
CA GLY A 11 3.15 5.74 2.12
C GLY A 11 4.04 6.98 2.25
N SER A 12 4.84 7.07 3.32
CA SER A 12 5.78 8.17 3.55
C SER A 12 7.21 7.80 3.15
N LEU A 13 7.83 8.64 2.35
CA LEU A 13 9.25 8.52 1.97
C LEU A 13 10.21 9.26 2.91
N ALA A 14 9.70 9.92 3.96
CA ALA A 14 10.51 10.66 4.92
C ALA A 14 11.38 9.71 5.78
N LYS A 15 12.63 10.11 6.06
CA LYS A 15 13.56 9.31 6.88
C LYS A 15 13.01 9.02 8.27
N ASN A 16 12.39 10.02 8.92
CA ASN A 16 11.84 9.94 10.27
C ASN A 16 10.31 9.79 10.28
N SER A 17 9.77 9.07 9.31
CA SER A 17 8.33 8.87 9.17
C SER A 17 7.72 8.17 10.39
N ILE A 18 6.67 8.78 10.98
CA ILE A 18 5.86 8.15 12.04
C ILE A 18 5.08 6.95 11.50
N ASN A 19 4.69 6.97 10.23
CA ASN A 19 4.05 5.83 9.58
C ASN A 19 5.02 4.65 9.40
N ARG A 20 6.32 4.88 9.21
CA ARG A 20 7.32 3.82 9.26
C ARG A 20 7.45 3.22 10.66
N LYS A 21 7.40 4.05 11.71
CA LYS A 21 7.36 3.56 13.09
C LYS A 21 6.13 2.72 13.36
N LEU A 22 4.96 3.15 12.86
CA LEU A 22 3.73 2.37 12.95
C LEU A 22 3.85 1.03 12.22
N ALA A 23 4.36 1.01 10.99
CA ALA A 23 4.59 -0.23 10.24
C ALA A 23 5.52 -1.18 11.00
N THR A 24 6.61 -0.67 11.59
CA THR A 24 7.53 -1.48 12.40
C THR A 24 6.84 -2.07 13.63
N ALA A 25 5.96 -1.31 14.28
CA ALA A 25 5.17 -1.82 15.40
C ALA A 25 4.21 -2.94 14.97
N LEU A 26 3.53 -2.76 13.83
CA LEU A 26 2.63 -3.78 13.28
C LEU A 26 3.36 -5.08 12.92
N VAL A 27 4.57 -4.98 12.36
CA VAL A 27 5.41 -6.16 12.09
C VAL A 27 5.72 -6.93 13.38
N ARG A 28 6.04 -6.21 14.49
CA ARG A 28 6.31 -6.84 15.79
C ARG A 28 5.07 -7.46 16.43
N LEU A 29 3.89 -6.94 16.14
CA LEU A 29 2.61 -7.39 16.68
C LEU A 29 1.93 -8.46 15.81
N ALA A 30 2.52 -8.78 14.67
CA ALA A 30 1.96 -9.79 13.78
C ALA A 30 1.83 -11.15 14.52
N PRO A 31 0.64 -11.78 14.49
CA PRO A 31 0.43 -13.05 15.16
C PRO A 31 1.20 -14.19 14.46
N PRO A 32 1.41 -15.32 15.14
CA PRO A 32 1.92 -16.53 14.51
C PRO A 32 1.08 -16.92 13.28
N GLY A 33 1.74 -17.29 12.18
CA GLY A 33 1.08 -17.61 10.91
C GLY A 33 0.87 -16.41 9.99
N LEU A 34 1.36 -15.21 10.36
CA LEU A 34 1.33 -14.02 9.51
C LEU A 34 2.73 -13.45 9.36
N GLU A 35 3.25 -13.48 8.14
CA GLU A 35 4.54 -12.89 7.78
C GLU A 35 4.34 -11.54 7.10
N MET A 36 5.02 -10.50 7.57
CA MET A 36 4.94 -9.14 7.01
C MET A 36 6.16 -8.84 6.14
N ARG A 37 5.95 -8.43 4.88
CA ARG A 37 7.03 -8.06 3.94
C ARG A 37 6.85 -6.64 3.43
N GLU A 38 7.87 -5.80 3.57
CA GLU A 38 7.82 -4.46 2.99
C GLU A 38 7.88 -4.52 1.46
N ILE A 39 7.02 -3.72 0.82
CA ILE A 39 7.05 -3.48 -0.61
C ILE A 39 7.54 -2.05 -0.84
N PRO A 40 8.80 -1.86 -1.30
CA PRO A 40 9.39 -0.54 -1.47
C PRO A 40 8.73 0.24 -2.62
N ILE A 41 8.58 1.57 -2.43
CA ILE A 41 7.97 2.45 -3.43
C ILE A 41 8.85 3.65 -3.84
N ARG A 42 10.04 3.79 -3.21
CA ARG A 42 10.88 4.99 -3.33
C ARG A 42 11.39 5.25 -4.74
N ASP A 43 11.85 4.20 -5.41
CA ASP A 43 12.64 4.32 -6.64
C ASP A 43 11.78 4.18 -7.92
N LEU A 44 10.46 4.29 -7.77
CA LEU A 44 9.54 4.24 -8.89
C LEU A 44 9.55 5.58 -9.64
N PRO A 45 9.79 5.61 -10.95
CA PRO A 45 9.57 6.81 -11.75
C PRO A 45 8.08 7.17 -11.75
N LEU A 46 7.74 8.38 -12.13
CA LEU A 46 6.33 8.73 -12.33
C LEU A 46 5.73 7.87 -13.44
N TYR A 47 4.56 7.30 -13.16
CA TYR A 47 3.87 6.45 -14.12
C TYR A 47 3.41 7.25 -15.35
N SER A 48 3.66 6.68 -16.52
CA SER A 48 3.03 7.05 -17.78
C SER A 48 2.62 5.77 -18.50
N TYR A 49 1.49 5.77 -19.19
CA TYR A 49 1.06 4.63 -20.00
C TYR A 49 2.01 4.33 -21.17
N ASP A 50 2.91 5.24 -21.50
CA ASP A 50 3.97 5.01 -22.50
C ASP A 50 4.88 3.84 -22.11
N TYR A 51 5.01 3.57 -20.81
CA TYR A 51 5.81 2.46 -20.27
C TYR A 51 5.08 1.11 -20.28
N ASP A 52 3.80 1.05 -20.63
CA ASP A 52 3.01 -0.19 -20.55
C ASP A 52 3.56 -1.31 -21.44
N LYS A 53 4.31 -0.97 -22.49
CA LYS A 53 4.97 -1.93 -23.39
C LYS A 53 6.38 -2.33 -22.94
N ALA A 54 7.02 -1.53 -22.07
CA ALA A 54 8.39 -1.74 -21.60
C ALA A 54 8.52 -1.23 -20.15
N TYR A 55 8.11 -2.07 -19.20
CA TYR A 55 8.11 -1.71 -17.79
C TYR A 55 9.51 -1.46 -17.26
N PRO A 56 9.76 -0.33 -16.55
CA PRO A 56 11.00 -0.12 -15.82
C PRO A 56 11.23 -1.22 -14.78
N THR A 57 12.50 -1.57 -14.54
CA THR A 57 12.88 -2.64 -13.61
C THR A 57 12.26 -2.46 -12.21
N ALA A 58 12.24 -1.23 -11.68
CA ALA A 58 11.65 -0.95 -10.37
C ALA A 58 10.13 -1.21 -10.35
N ALA A 59 9.42 -0.89 -11.42
CA ALA A 59 7.98 -1.15 -11.53
C ALA A 59 7.69 -2.64 -11.72
N GLN A 60 8.52 -3.37 -12.46
CA GLN A 60 8.39 -4.82 -12.57
C GLN A 60 8.65 -5.49 -11.22
N ALA A 61 9.69 -5.07 -10.49
CA ALA A 61 9.99 -5.58 -9.14
C ALA A 61 8.83 -5.34 -8.16
N LEU A 62 8.13 -4.19 -8.25
CA LEU A 62 6.92 -3.93 -7.49
C LEU A 62 5.82 -4.96 -7.78
N LYS A 63 5.55 -5.23 -9.05
CA LYS A 63 4.54 -6.23 -9.46
C LYS A 63 4.92 -7.64 -9.00
N ASP A 64 6.20 -8.01 -9.12
CA ASP A 64 6.72 -9.29 -8.68
C ASP A 64 6.62 -9.47 -7.17
N ALA A 65 6.87 -8.40 -6.40
CA ALA A 65 6.67 -8.40 -4.95
C ALA A 65 5.20 -8.62 -4.58
N LEU A 66 4.28 -7.92 -5.27
CA LEU A 66 2.84 -8.11 -5.08
C LEU A 66 2.35 -9.51 -5.46
N ALA A 67 2.95 -10.13 -6.46
CA ALA A 67 2.58 -11.51 -6.85
C ALA A 67 2.91 -12.55 -5.78
N ARG A 68 3.87 -12.26 -4.87
CA ARG A 68 4.36 -13.18 -3.83
C ARG A 68 3.69 -12.99 -2.48
N VAL A 69 2.66 -12.17 -2.37
CA VAL A 69 1.95 -11.91 -1.12
C VAL A 69 0.47 -12.24 -1.24
N ASP A 70 -0.13 -12.70 -0.15
CA ASP A 70 -1.53 -13.10 -0.11
C ASP A 70 -2.47 -11.92 0.10
N ALA A 71 -1.99 -10.88 0.80
CA ALA A 71 -2.75 -9.68 1.12
C ALA A 71 -1.82 -8.45 1.13
N VAL A 72 -2.41 -7.26 1.18
CA VAL A 72 -1.65 -6.00 1.29
C VAL A 72 -2.13 -5.15 2.45
N LEU A 73 -1.21 -4.45 3.10
CA LEU A 73 -1.49 -3.46 4.13
C LEU A 73 -0.90 -2.10 3.72
N PHE A 74 -1.72 -1.08 3.70
CA PHE A 74 -1.28 0.29 3.44
C PHE A 74 -1.12 1.03 4.76
N VAL A 75 0.11 1.47 5.06
CA VAL A 75 0.43 2.31 6.22
C VAL A 75 0.76 3.70 5.71
N THR A 76 -0.19 4.63 5.78
CA THR A 76 -0.10 5.88 5.04
C THR A 76 -0.31 7.13 5.91
N PRO A 77 0.49 8.19 5.72
CA PRO A 77 0.12 9.51 6.20
C PRO A 77 -1.00 10.11 5.35
N GLU A 78 -1.53 11.23 5.82
CA GLU A 78 -2.43 12.09 5.05
C GLU A 78 -1.68 13.34 4.59
N TYR A 79 -1.61 13.58 3.30
CA TYR A 79 -1.05 14.78 2.68
C TYR A 79 -2.16 15.55 1.96
N ASN A 80 -2.41 16.78 2.40
CA ASN A 80 -3.42 17.65 1.77
C ASN A 80 -4.79 16.98 1.60
N ARG A 81 -5.26 16.29 2.66
CA ARG A 81 -6.54 15.55 2.67
C ARG A 81 -6.62 14.39 1.66
N SER A 82 -5.48 13.79 1.31
CA SER A 82 -5.44 12.62 0.44
C SER A 82 -4.23 11.75 0.77
N ILE A 83 -4.01 10.71 -0.04
CA ILE A 83 -2.82 9.86 0.05
C ILE A 83 -1.60 10.58 -0.55
N PRO A 84 -0.38 10.24 -0.09
CA PRO A 84 0.84 10.77 -0.69
C PRO A 84 0.98 10.44 -2.18
N GLY A 85 1.52 11.36 -2.97
CA GLY A 85 1.74 11.16 -4.40
C GLY A 85 2.61 9.94 -4.71
N GLY A 86 3.63 9.66 -3.90
CA GLY A 86 4.47 8.46 -4.07
C GLY A 86 3.71 7.15 -3.88
N LEU A 87 2.76 7.10 -2.93
CA LEU A 87 1.89 5.95 -2.75
C LEU A 87 0.91 5.80 -3.91
N LYS A 88 0.29 6.91 -4.34
CA LYS A 88 -0.60 6.87 -5.52
C LYS A 88 0.14 6.39 -6.76
N ASN A 89 1.36 6.88 -6.98
CA ASN A 89 2.23 6.45 -8.08
C ASN A 89 2.50 4.94 -8.04
N ALA A 90 2.82 4.39 -6.87
CA ALA A 90 3.02 2.95 -6.72
C ALA A 90 1.75 2.14 -7.07
N ILE A 91 0.58 2.64 -6.68
CA ILE A 91 -0.70 2.02 -7.02
C ILE A 91 -0.95 2.09 -8.53
N ASP A 92 -0.64 3.21 -9.16
CA ASP A 92 -0.79 3.35 -10.60
C ASP A 92 0.11 2.36 -11.35
N TRP A 93 1.37 2.20 -10.97
CA TRP A 93 2.26 1.17 -11.52
C TRP A 93 1.73 -0.24 -11.30
N ALA A 94 1.30 -0.57 -10.10
CA ALA A 94 0.86 -1.92 -9.74
C ALA A 94 -0.45 -2.34 -10.42
N SER A 95 -1.33 -1.37 -10.71
CA SER A 95 -2.62 -1.61 -11.36
C SER A 95 -2.56 -1.66 -12.89
N ARG A 96 -1.40 -1.36 -13.49
CA ARG A 96 -1.18 -1.34 -14.94
C ARG A 96 -0.22 -2.44 -15.39
N PRO A 97 -0.13 -2.74 -16.74
CA PRO A 97 -1.03 -2.28 -17.82
C PRO A 97 -2.48 -2.69 -17.59
N TRP A 98 -3.40 -2.09 -18.33
CA TRP A 98 -4.83 -2.45 -18.22
C TRP A 98 -5.04 -3.96 -18.38
N GLY A 99 -5.87 -4.55 -17.51
CA GLY A 99 -6.09 -5.99 -17.46
C GLY A 99 -5.05 -6.78 -16.64
N LYS A 100 -3.96 -6.15 -16.16
CA LYS A 100 -2.90 -6.80 -15.36
C LYS A 100 -2.75 -6.19 -13.97
N ASN A 101 -3.87 -5.89 -13.33
CA ASN A 101 -3.92 -5.27 -12.00
C ASN A 101 -3.48 -6.25 -10.90
N SER A 102 -2.39 -5.93 -10.21
CA SER A 102 -1.80 -6.76 -9.14
C SER A 102 -2.62 -6.76 -7.85
N PHE A 103 -3.58 -5.85 -7.68
CA PHE A 103 -4.46 -5.80 -6.52
C PHE A 103 -5.75 -6.59 -6.69
N SER A 104 -6.09 -6.98 -7.92
CA SER A 104 -7.35 -7.65 -8.20
C SER A 104 -7.51 -8.92 -7.35
N ARG A 105 -8.60 -9.00 -6.57
CA ARG A 105 -8.94 -10.10 -5.67
C ARG A 105 -7.94 -10.34 -4.53
N LYS A 106 -6.99 -9.43 -4.31
CA LYS A 106 -6.02 -9.48 -3.21
C LYS A 106 -6.58 -8.67 -2.03
N PRO A 107 -6.84 -9.28 -0.87
CA PRO A 107 -7.36 -8.58 0.30
C PRO A 107 -6.46 -7.42 0.72
N SER A 108 -7.06 -6.32 1.16
CA SER A 108 -6.31 -5.16 1.62
C SER A 108 -6.85 -4.56 2.90
N GLY A 109 -5.93 -4.04 3.71
CA GLY A 109 -6.19 -3.25 4.90
C GLY A 109 -5.51 -1.89 4.82
N ILE A 110 -6.02 -0.92 5.55
CA ILE A 110 -5.51 0.45 5.55
C ILE A 110 -5.42 0.94 7.00
N ILE A 111 -4.29 1.54 7.35
CA ILE A 111 -4.06 2.19 8.63
C ILE A 111 -3.13 3.39 8.42
N GLY A 112 -3.16 4.35 9.31
CA GLY A 112 -2.24 5.46 9.23
C GLY A 112 -2.16 6.25 10.52
N THR A 113 -1.09 7.03 10.65
CA THR A 113 -0.86 7.92 11.80
C THR A 113 -0.52 9.33 11.34
N SER A 114 -1.01 10.31 12.08
CA SER A 114 -0.77 11.74 11.85
C SER A 114 -0.72 12.49 13.17
N PRO A 115 0.11 13.53 13.30
CA PRO A 115 0.04 14.41 14.46
C PRO A 115 -1.22 15.28 14.49
N GLY A 116 -2.01 15.29 13.41
CA GLY A 116 -3.24 16.06 13.31
C GLY A 116 -4.44 15.36 13.95
N LYS A 117 -5.39 16.12 14.48
CA LYS A 117 -6.59 15.62 15.20
C LYS A 117 -7.47 14.66 14.36
N ILE A 118 -7.43 14.74 13.04
CA ILE A 118 -8.25 13.90 12.15
C ILE A 118 -7.54 12.55 11.88
N GLY A 119 -6.28 12.42 12.30
CA GLY A 119 -5.47 11.27 11.95
C GLY A 119 -5.26 11.21 10.42
N THR A 120 -5.54 10.08 9.81
CA THR A 120 -5.46 9.88 8.35
C THR A 120 -6.81 9.50 7.75
N ALA A 121 -7.91 9.93 8.37
CA ALA A 121 -9.26 9.48 8.02
C ALA A 121 -9.62 9.76 6.56
N VAL A 122 -9.29 10.95 6.05
CA VAL A 122 -9.62 11.33 4.67
C VAL A 122 -8.75 10.57 3.67
N ALA A 123 -7.46 10.43 3.95
CA ALA A 123 -6.55 9.62 3.12
C ALA A 123 -7.00 8.15 3.08
N GLN A 124 -7.40 7.57 4.21
CA GLN A 124 -7.92 6.21 4.28
C GLN A 124 -9.21 6.07 3.44
N GLN A 125 -10.10 7.04 3.50
CA GLN A 125 -11.34 7.02 2.71
C GLN A 125 -11.04 7.10 1.20
N HIS A 126 -10.13 7.97 0.77
CA HIS A 126 -9.70 8.03 -0.63
C HIS A 126 -9.06 6.71 -1.08
N LEU A 127 -8.22 6.11 -0.24
CA LEU A 127 -7.57 4.85 -0.57
C LEU A 127 -8.57 3.69 -0.67
N ARG A 128 -9.62 3.67 0.16
CA ARG A 128 -10.73 2.70 0.04
C ARG A 128 -11.39 2.78 -1.34
N SER A 129 -11.69 3.99 -1.82
CA SER A 129 -12.26 4.21 -3.15
C SER A 129 -11.33 3.69 -4.26
N ILE A 130 -10.03 3.97 -4.14
CA ILE A 130 -9.03 3.51 -5.11
C ILE A 130 -8.94 1.97 -5.13
N MET A 131 -8.88 1.33 -3.96
CA MET A 131 -8.77 -0.13 -3.84
C MET A 131 -10.06 -0.84 -4.28
N ALA A 132 -11.22 -0.25 -4.02
CA ALA A 132 -12.49 -0.75 -4.54
C ALA A 132 -12.49 -0.77 -6.08
N PHE A 133 -12.02 0.32 -6.73
CA PHE A 133 -11.85 0.34 -8.18
C PHE A 133 -10.83 -0.71 -8.66
N CYS A 134 -9.77 -0.95 -7.89
CA CYS A 134 -8.78 -1.99 -8.18
C CYS A 134 -9.29 -3.41 -7.91
N ASN A 135 -10.56 -3.61 -7.57
CA ASN A 135 -11.16 -4.91 -7.27
C ASN A 135 -10.43 -5.66 -6.12
N SER A 136 -9.93 -4.91 -5.14
CA SER A 136 -9.30 -5.46 -3.94
C SER A 136 -10.35 -5.58 -2.83
N PRO A 137 -10.60 -6.78 -2.27
CA PRO A 137 -11.45 -6.92 -1.10
C PRO A 137 -10.90 -6.12 0.08
N LEU A 138 -11.68 -5.19 0.61
CA LEU A 138 -11.27 -4.26 1.67
C LEU A 138 -11.67 -4.77 3.05
N MET A 139 -10.78 -4.67 4.01
CA MET A 139 -11.11 -4.79 5.42
C MET A 139 -11.71 -3.46 5.89
N ASN A 140 -13.04 -3.40 5.94
CA ASN A 140 -13.78 -2.17 6.24
C ASN A 140 -14.25 -2.04 7.69
N ALA A 141 -14.33 -3.15 8.42
CA ALA A 141 -15.02 -3.21 9.72
C ALA A 141 -14.23 -2.62 10.89
N ILE A 142 -12.93 -2.46 10.79
CA ILE A 142 -12.10 -1.83 11.82
C ILE A 142 -11.36 -0.67 11.19
N GLU A 143 -11.67 0.53 11.65
CA GLU A 143 -10.97 1.75 11.27
C GLU A 143 -10.02 2.15 12.42
N ALA A 144 -8.79 2.48 12.08
CA ALA A 144 -7.79 2.95 13.04
C ALA A 144 -7.18 4.27 12.55
N TYR A 145 -7.39 5.31 13.34
CA TYR A 145 -6.92 6.67 13.12
C TYR A 145 -5.96 7.03 14.26
N ILE A 146 -4.66 6.88 14.04
CA ILE A 146 -3.61 7.00 15.04
C ILE A 146 -2.87 8.33 14.90
#